data_6c3944bbef6d20078a25d374f298c828
#
_entry.id   6c3944bbef6d20078a25d374f298c828
#
_cell.length_a   1.000
_cell.length_b   1.000
_cell.length_c   1.000
_cell.angle_alpha   90.00
_cell.angle_beta   90.00
_cell.angle_gamma   90.00
#
_symmetry.space_group_name_H-M   'P 1'
#
loop_
_entity.id
_entity.type
_entity.pdbx_description
1 polymer ?
#
loop_
_entity_poly.entity_id
_entity_poly.type
_entity_poly.pdbx_seq_one_letter_code
_entity_poly.pdbx_strand_id
1 'polypeptide(L)'
;TGKTKNVYALENGNYLLKFKDDCTGKDGVFDPGENSVGLTIDGVGDVNLRMSIYFFEKINAAGIKTHYVSANLADTTMEVLPAKPFGKGLEVICRHKAVGSFIRRYGDYIEEGADLPAYVETTFKNDALGDPLVTKDALVALGVMTDKQYDDIKDMTQKITQIVADDLK
;
A
#
# COMPACT_ATOMS: atom_id res chain seq x y z
N THR A 1 -1.75 10.88 13.08
CA THR A 1 -3.13 10.53 12.66
C THR A 1 -3.17 10.43 11.15
N GLY A 2 -3.56 9.29 10.61
CA GLY A 2 -3.82 9.07 9.18
C GLY A 2 -5.33 8.99 8.90
N LYS A 3 -5.69 8.82 7.62
CA LYS A 3 -7.10 8.73 7.19
C LYS A 3 -7.83 7.55 7.84
N THR A 4 -7.23 6.36 7.77
CA THR A 4 -7.86 5.10 8.23
C THR A 4 -7.23 4.53 9.49
N LYS A 5 -6.14 5.11 9.99
CA LYS A 5 -5.42 4.64 11.18
C LYS A 5 -4.85 5.80 11.99
N ASN A 6 -4.84 5.64 13.31
CA ASN A 6 -4.00 6.44 14.19
C ASN A 6 -2.71 5.65 14.50
N VAL A 7 -1.60 6.36 14.64
CA VAL A 7 -0.28 5.77 14.89
C VAL A 7 0.24 6.27 16.24
N TYR A 8 0.64 5.35 17.09
CA TYR A 8 1.21 5.63 18.41
C TYR A 8 2.58 4.98 18.54
N ALA A 9 3.55 5.71 19.09
CA ALA A 9 4.85 5.14 19.41
C ALA A 9 4.76 4.31 20.69
N LEU A 10 5.40 3.15 20.71
CA LEU A 10 5.50 2.27 21.89
C LEU A 10 6.89 2.41 22.54
N GLU A 11 6.99 2.11 23.83
CA GLU A 11 8.23 2.17 24.59
C GLU A 11 9.32 1.23 24.05
N ASN A 12 8.92 0.12 23.43
CA ASN A 12 9.85 -0.84 22.82
C ASN A 12 10.40 -0.41 21.44
N GLY A 13 10.04 0.79 20.98
CA GLY A 13 10.47 1.34 19.68
C GLY A 13 9.60 0.95 18.49
N ASN A 14 8.59 0.10 18.69
CA ASN A 14 7.60 -0.23 17.67
C ASN A 14 6.49 0.84 17.58
N TYR A 15 5.58 0.66 16.65
CA TYR A 15 4.39 1.49 16.53
C TYR A 15 3.12 0.66 16.70
N LEU A 16 2.11 1.26 17.30
CA LEU A 16 0.75 0.73 17.37
C LEU A 16 -0.13 1.46 16.36
N LEU A 17 -0.74 0.70 15.46
CA LEU A 17 -1.73 1.18 14.52
C LEU A 17 -3.12 0.90 15.09
N LYS A 18 -3.89 1.94 15.42
CA LYS A 18 -5.30 1.83 15.78
C LYS A 18 -6.12 2.03 14.51
N PHE A 19 -6.81 0.99 14.08
CA PHE A 19 -7.68 1.04 12.89
C PHE A 19 -8.95 1.84 13.21
N LYS A 20 -9.42 2.60 12.23
CA LYS A 20 -10.57 3.49 12.33
C LYS A 20 -11.67 3.03 11.38
N ASP A 21 -12.87 3.42 11.68
CA ASP A 21 -14.05 3.19 10.82
C ASP A 21 -14.20 4.24 9.71
N ASP A 22 -13.24 5.17 9.63
CA ASP A 22 -13.21 6.18 8.57
C ASP A 22 -12.87 5.56 7.21
N CYS A 23 -13.65 5.94 6.20
CA CYS A 23 -13.47 5.53 4.81
C CYS A 23 -13.18 6.73 3.90
N THR A 24 -12.42 6.49 2.85
CA THR A 24 -12.21 7.49 1.81
C THR A 24 -13.49 7.72 1.03
N GLY A 25 -13.70 8.97 0.60
CA GLY A 25 -14.90 9.34 -0.13
C GLY A 25 -15.14 10.83 -0.10
N LYS A 26 -16.28 11.22 -0.66
CA LYS A 26 -16.73 12.61 -0.74
C LYS A 26 -18.23 12.70 -0.48
N ASP A 27 -18.64 13.70 0.26
CA ASP A 27 -20.06 14.04 0.51
C ASP A 27 -20.89 12.84 1.02
N GLY A 28 -20.30 12.01 1.89
CA GLY A 28 -20.95 10.84 2.46
C GLY A 28 -20.99 9.61 1.55
N VAL A 29 -20.37 9.65 0.38
CA VAL A 29 -20.30 8.54 -0.57
C VAL A 29 -18.91 7.94 -0.55
N PHE A 30 -18.83 6.62 -0.44
CA PHE A 30 -17.57 5.88 -0.52
C PHE A 30 -16.96 6.02 -1.92
N ASP A 31 -15.72 6.46 -1.98
CA ASP A 31 -14.92 6.48 -3.21
C ASP A 31 -13.47 6.09 -2.89
N PRO A 32 -12.99 4.92 -3.35
CA PRO A 32 -11.63 4.48 -3.11
C PRO A 32 -10.58 5.32 -3.83
N GLY A 33 -10.98 6.11 -4.82
CA GLY A 33 -10.11 7.03 -5.57
C GLY A 33 -9.90 8.38 -4.88
N GLU A 34 -10.74 8.71 -3.88
CA GLU A 34 -10.61 9.97 -3.13
C GLU A 34 -9.48 9.92 -2.11
N ASN A 35 -8.82 11.06 -1.93
CA ASN A 35 -7.72 11.21 -0.98
C ASN A 35 -8.16 11.88 0.34
N SER A 36 -9.46 11.94 0.63
CA SER A 36 -10.06 12.51 1.83
C SER A 36 -10.98 11.51 2.52
N VAL A 37 -11.21 11.70 3.81
CA VAL A 37 -12.24 10.96 4.55
C VAL A 37 -13.58 11.57 4.19
N GLY A 38 -14.50 10.76 3.67
CA GLY A 38 -15.85 11.21 3.27
C GLY A 38 -16.97 10.66 4.12
N LEU A 39 -16.75 9.53 4.82
CA LEU A 39 -17.75 8.88 5.63
C LEU A 39 -17.12 7.94 6.68
N THR A 40 -17.96 7.46 7.58
CA THR A 40 -17.62 6.40 8.56
C THR A 40 -18.56 5.22 8.34
N ILE A 41 -18.01 4.01 8.36
CA ILE A 41 -18.76 2.75 8.26
C ILE A 41 -18.43 1.92 9.49
N ASP A 42 -19.41 1.70 10.35
CA ASP A 42 -19.24 0.96 11.60
C ASP A 42 -18.66 -0.45 11.36
N GLY A 43 -17.58 -0.76 12.07
CA GLY A 43 -16.92 -2.06 12.02
C GLY A 43 -15.94 -2.23 10.85
N VAL A 44 -15.81 -1.28 9.93
CA VAL A 44 -14.86 -1.43 8.82
C VAL A 44 -13.41 -1.46 9.29
N GLY A 45 -13.09 -0.81 10.39
CA GLY A 45 -11.77 -0.86 11.02
C GLY A 45 -11.40 -2.28 11.48
N ASP A 46 -12.34 -3.01 12.09
CA ASP A 46 -12.12 -4.42 12.46
C ASP A 46 -11.95 -5.32 11.23
N VAL A 47 -12.76 -5.14 10.19
CA VAL A 47 -12.63 -5.89 8.93
C VAL A 47 -11.27 -5.62 8.29
N ASN A 48 -10.84 -4.38 8.21
CA ASN A 48 -9.54 -3.99 7.65
C ASN A 48 -8.37 -4.54 8.48
N LEU A 49 -8.50 -4.58 9.82
CA LEU A 49 -7.51 -5.20 10.69
C LEU A 49 -7.39 -6.71 10.41
N ARG A 50 -8.52 -7.44 10.37
CA ARG A 50 -8.54 -8.89 10.09
C ARG A 50 -7.96 -9.21 8.73
N MET A 51 -8.32 -8.46 7.70
CA MET A 51 -7.76 -8.62 6.36
C MET A 51 -6.24 -8.36 6.34
N SER A 52 -5.79 -7.34 7.06
CA SER A 52 -4.36 -7.03 7.18
C SER A 52 -3.59 -8.15 7.89
N ILE A 53 -4.10 -8.69 9.00
CA ILE A 53 -3.52 -9.84 9.71
C ILE A 53 -3.38 -11.03 8.75
N TYR A 54 -4.48 -11.39 8.08
CA TYR A 54 -4.54 -12.52 7.18
C TYR A 54 -3.45 -12.46 6.11
N PHE A 55 -3.31 -11.34 5.41
CA PHE A 55 -2.31 -11.21 4.36
C PHE A 55 -0.88 -11.05 4.89
N PHE A 56 -0.66 -10.35 6.01
CA PHE A 56 0.68 -10.28 6.59
C PHE A 56 1.18 -11.65 7.06
N GLU A 57 0.35 -12.44 7.69
CA GLU A 57 0.71 -13.81 8.10
C GLU A 57 1.01 -14.69 6.88
N LYS A 58 0.23 -14.58 5.82
CA LYS A 58 0.43 -15.31 4.57
C LYS A 58 1.73 -14.92 3.86
N ILE A 59 2.03 -13.63 3.79
CA ILE A 59 3.26 -13.09 3.21
C ILE A 59 4.47 -13.53 4.04
N ASN A 60 4.39 -13.44 5.37
CA ASN A 60 5.45 -13.91 6.27
C ASN A 60 5.70 -15.42 6.14
N ALA A 61 4.63 -16.22 6.02
CA ALA A 61 4.73 -17.68 5.81
C ALA A 61 5.40 -18.03 4.46
N ALA A 62 5.29 -17.16 3.46
CA ALA A 62 6.00 -17.28 2.18
C ALA A 62 7.49 -16.84 2.25
N GLY A 63 8.00 -16.51 3.45
CA GLY A 63 9.39 -16.10 3.66
C GLY A 63 9.67 -14.62 3.36
N ILE A 64 8.65 -13.82 3.10
CA ILE A 64 8.79 -12.37 2.87
C ILE A 64 8.52 -11.66 4.18
N LYS A 65 9.55 -11.00 4.73
CA LYS A 65 9.44 -10.25 5.99
C LYS A 65 8.58 -9.00 5.81
N THR A 66 7.59 -8.83 6.69
CA THR A 66 6.76 -7.64 6.78
C THR A 66 7.05 -6.86 8.06
N HIS A 67 6.42 -5.70 8.24
CA HIS A 67 6.50 -4.95 9.49
C HIS A 67 5.53 -5.45 10.58
N TYR A 68 4.66 -6.41 10.27
CA TYR A 68 3.68 -6.97 11.21
C TYR A 68 4.36 -7.72 12.36
N VAL A 69 3.98 -7.41 13.60
CA VAL A 69 4.44 -8.08 14.82
C VAL A 69 3.31 -8.87 15.44
N SER A 70 2.22 -8.19 15.80
CA SER A 70 1.05 -8.79 16.47
C SER A 70 -0.18 -7.92 16.29
N ALA A 71 -1.35 -8.44 16.67
CA ALA A 71 -2.58 -7.67 16.66
C ALA A 71 -3.46 -8.01 17.88
N ASN A 72 -4.29 -7.03 18.29
CA ASN A 72 -5.32 -7.18 19.30
C ASN A 72 -6.68 -6.84 18.67
N LEU A 73 -7.51 -7.87 18.46
CA LEU A 73 -8.83 -7.69 17.85
C LEU A 73 -9.80 -6.94 18.77
N ALA A 74 -9.71 -7.12 20.09
CA ALA A 74 -10.59 -6.44 21.04
C ALA A 74 -10.41 -4.91 21.00
N ASP A 75 -9.17 -4.46 20.78
CA ASP A 75 -8.82 -3.05 20.71
C ASP A 75 -8.72 -2.53 19.27
N THR A 76 -8.93 -3.37 18.28
CA THR A 76 -8.78 -3.04 16.84
C THR A 76 -7.41 -2.43 16.54
N THR A 77 -6.34 -3.05 17.06
CA THR A 77 -4.96 -2.55 16.97
C THR A 77 -4.01 -3.57 16.38
N MET A 78 -2.93 -3.07 15.77
CA MET A 78 -1.82 -3.86 15.24
C MET A 78 -0.50 -3.24 15.67
N GLU A 79 0.39 -4.03 16.26
CA GLU A 79 1.77 -3.63 16.51
C GLU A 79 2.62 -3.92 15.28
N VAL A 80 3.45 -2.94 14.90
CA VAL A 80 4.32 -3.04 13.73
C VAL A 80 5.73 -2.54 14.04
N LEU A 81 6.71 -3.12 13.34
CA LEU A 81 8.08 -2.62 13.36
C LEU A 81 8.16 -1.22 12.73
N PRO A 82 9.12 -0.38 13.15
CA PRO A 82 9.38 0.89 12.48
C PRO A 82 9.84 0.65 11.04
N ALA A 83 9.23 1.35 10.10
CA ALA A 83 9.58 1.33 8.69
C ALA A 83 10.36 2.59 8.32
N LYS A 84 11.43 2.42 7.56
CA LYS A 84 12.18 3.54 6.97
C LYS A 84 11.85 3.63 5.49
N PRO A 85 11.16 4.67 5.04
CA PRO A 85 10.83 4.83 3.63
C PRO A 85 12.06 5.17 2.80
N PHE A 86 12.04 4.84 1.52
CA PHE A 86 12.99 5.37 0.55
C PHE A 86 12.70 6.86 0.31
N GLY A 87 13.72 7.70 0.35
CA GLY A 87 13.60 9.14 0.20
C GLY A 87 12.61 9.75 1.22
N LYS A 88 11.67 10.52 0.72
CA LYS A 88 10.57 11.11 1.52
C LYS A 88 9.29 10.27 1.50
N GLY A 89 9.32 9.14 0.86
CA GLY A 89 8.21 8.22 0.62
C GLY A 89 8.17 7.78 -0.84
N LEU A 90 8.15 6.47 -1.05
CA LEU A 90 8.04 5.85 -2.35
C LEU A 90 6.89 4.84 -2.31
N GLU A 91 5.97 4.96 -3.25
CA GLU A 91 4.96 3.94 -3.50
C GLU A 91 5.48 2.99 -4.58
N VAL A 92 5.35 1.69 -4.33
CA VAL A 92 5.70 0.65 -5.29
C VAL A 92 4.41 -0.09 -5.63
N ILE A 93 3.99 -0.03 -6.88
CA ILE A 93 2.68 -0.48 -7.33
C ILE A 93 2.88 -1.62 -8.33
N CYS A 94 2.21 -2.76 -8.09
CA CYS A 94 2.15 -3.85 -9.06
C CYS A 94 0.72 -3.99 -9.58
N ARG A 95 0.56 -4.16 -10.90
CA ARG A 95 -0.74 -4.25 -11.56
C ARG A 95 -0.85 -5.50 -12.42
N HIS A 96 -1.95 -6.24 -12.24
CA HIS A 96 -2.36 -7.31 -13.14
C HIS A 96 -3.43 -6.87 -14.15
N LYS A 97 -4.04 -5.70 -13.93
CA LYS A 97 -5.06 -5.11 -14.81
C LYS A 97 -4.78 -3.63 -15.05
N ALA A 98 -5.07 -3.20 -16.25
CA ALA A 98 -4.98 -1.80 -16.66
C ALA A 98 -6.19 -1.01 -16.13
N VAL A 99 -6.09 -0.45 -14.91
CA VAL A 99 -7.17 0.29 -14.24
C VAL A 99 -6.66 1.52 -13.51
N GLY A 100 -7.56 2.41 -13.11
CA GLY A 100 -7.28 3.55 -12.26
C GLY A 100 -6.27 4.53 -12.87
N SER A 101 -5.23 4.92 -12.11
CA SER A 101 -4.24 5.89 -12.58
C SER A 101 -3.44 5.41 -13.80
N PHE A 102 -3.33 4.10 -14.03
CA PHE A 102 -2.71 3.56 -15.23
C PHE A 102 -3.50 3.94 -16.48
N ILE A 103 -4.82 3.75 -16.46
CA ILE A 103 -5.69 4.13 -17.60
C ILE A 103 -5.73 5.64 -17.78
N ARG A 104 -5.75 6.45 -16.71
CA ARG A 104 -5.67 7.91 -16.85
C ARG A 104 -4.41 8.39 -17.59
N ARG A 105 -3.31 7.61 -17.52
CA ARG A 105 -2.06 7.94 -18.22
C ARG A 105 -1.92 7.31 -19.60
N TYR A 106 -2.45 6.10 -19.78
CA TYR A 106 -2.14 5.25 -20.92
C TYR A 106 -3.38 4.73 -21.67
N GLY A 107 -4.57 5.29 -21.42
CA GLY A 107 -5.83 4.85 -22.03
C GLY A 107 -5.88 4.99 -23.55
N ASP A 108 -5.03 5.86 -24.14
CA ASP A 108 -4.89 5.97 -25.60
C ASP A 108 -4.15 4.77 -26.24
N TYR A 109 -3.52 3.92 -25.43
CA TYR A 109 -2.68 2.81 -25.89
C TYR A 109 -3.19 1.43 -25.47
N ILE A 110 -4.11 1.36 -24.49
CA ILE A 110 -4.60 0.10 -23.93
C ILE A 110 -6.03 0.28 -23.40
N GLU A 111 -6.85 -0.74 -23.57
CA GLU A 111 -8.22 -0.73 -23.05
C GLU A 111 -8.26 -0.93 -21.53
N GLU A 112 -9.25 -0.33 -20.86
CA GLU A 112 -9.48 -0.52 -19.45
C GLU A 112 -9.80 -1.98 -19.14
N GLY A 113 -9.19 -2.50 -18.08
CA GLY A 113 -9.34 -3.90 -17.66
C GLY A 113 -8.45 -4.90 -18.40
N ALA A 114 -7.69 -4.47 -19.41
CA ALA A 114 -6.74 -5.34 -20.09
C ALA A 114 -5.71 -5.95 -19.12
N ASP A 115 -5.23 -7.15 -19.44
CA ASP A 115 -4.24 -7.85 -18.63
C ASP A 115 -2.86 -7.17 -18.72
N LEU A 116 -2.20 -7.07 -17.56
CA LEU A 116 -0.82 -6.62 -17.45
C LEU A 116 0.03 -7.75 -16.82
N PRO A 117 1.26 -7.97 -17.33
CA PRO A 117 2.12 -9.06 -16.86
C PRO A 117 2.83 -8.69 -15.55
N ALA A 118 2.10 -8.52 -14.44
CA ALA A 118 2.62 -8.07 -13.16
C ALA A 118 3.48 -6.79 -13.32
N TYR A 119 2.93 -5.81 -14.03
CA TYR A 119 3.59 -4.54 -14.31
C TYR A 119 3.87 -3.78 -13.03
N VAL A 120 5.12 -3.33 -12.84
CA VAL A 120 5.54 -2.56 -11.67
C VAL A 120 5.88 -1.13 -12.05
N GLU A 121 5.34 -0.20 -11.29
CA GLU A 121 5.66 1.23 -11.37
C GLU A 121 5.94 1.80 -9.98
N THR A 122 6.63 2.94 -9.94
CA THR A 122 6.93 3.66 -8.71
C THR A 122 6.49 5.12 -8.82
N THR A 123 5.99 5.67 -7.71
CA THR A 123 5.66 7.08 -7.58
C THR A 123 6.29 7.65 -6.31
N PHE A 124 6.70 8.92 -6.34
CA PHE A 124 6.99 9.63 -5.10
C PHE A 124 5.69 9.96 -4.37
N LYS A 125 5.69 9.79 -3.04
CA LYS A 125 4.57 10.24 -2.21
C LYS A 125 4.61 11.75 -2.08
N ASN A 126 3.83 12.43 -2.89
CA ASN A 126 3.69 13.88 -2.92
C ASN A 126 2.30 14.28 -3.40
N ASP A 127 1.35 14.38 -2.48
CA ASP A 127 -0.05 14.72 -2.77
C ASP A 127 -0.19 16.03 -3.56
N ALA A 128 0.67 17.03 -3.28
CA ALA A 128 0.63 18.33 -3.95
C ALA A 128 1.00 18.25 -5.45
N LEU A 129 1.76 17.24 -5.84
CA LEU A 129 2.17 16.98 -7.22
C LEU A 129 1.41 15.78 -7.85
N GLY A 130 0.38 15.25 -7.18
CA GLY A 130 -0.40 14.11 -7.65
C GLY A 130 0.38 12.80 -7.70
N ASP A 131 1.30 12.57 -6.76
CA ASP A 131 2.13 11.37 -6.64
C ASP A 131 2.84 11.03 -7.99
N PRO A 132 3.83 11.85 -8.40
CA PRO A 132 4.42 11.74 -9.74
C PRO A 132 5.15 10.42 -9.95
N LEU A 133 5.01 9.85 -11.15
CA LEU A 133 5.80 8.69 -11.58
C LEU A 133 7.29 9.01 -11.52
N VAL A 134 8.07 8.03 -11.08
CA VAL A 134 9.52 8.09 -11.07
C VAL A 134 10.11 6.82 -11.66
N THR A 135 11.07 6.97 -12.56
CA THR A 135 11.75 5.85 -13.20
C THR A 135 12.86 5.30 -12.32
N LYS A 136 13.26 4.05 -12.56
CA LYS A 136 14.45 3.44 -11.94
C LYS A 136 15.68 4.33 -12.09
N ASP A 137 15.93 4.81 -13.29
CA ASP A 137 17.12 5.65 -13.59
C ASP A 137 17.10 6.94 -12.77
N ALA A 138 15.95 7.57 -12.62
CA ALA A 138 15.81 8.76 -11.79
C ALA A 138 16.02 8.45 -10.31
N LEU A 139 15.48 7.34 -9.79
CA LEU A 139 15.68 6.92 -8.39
C LEU A 139 17.16 6.70 -8.08
N VAL A 140 17.89 6.09 -9.00
CA VAL A 140 19.35 5.86 -8.85
C VAL A 140 20.12 7.18 -8.96
N ALA A 141 19.84 7.99 -9.97
CA ALA A 141 20.52 9.28 -10.17
C ALA A 141 20.30 10.25 -9.00
N LEU A 142 19.13 10.21 -8.37
CA LEU A 142 18.80 11.01 -7.19
C LEU A 142 19.34 10.40 -5.87
N GLY A 143 19.99 9.26 -5.90
CA GLY A 143 20.49 8.57 -4.71
C GLY A 143 19.40 8.08 -3.75
N VAL A 144 18.17 7.94 -4.22
CA VAL A 144 17.04 7.43 -3.42
C VAL A 144 17.18 5.93 -3.16
N MET A 145 17.66 5.20 -4.17
CA MET A 145 17.99 3.77 -4.05
C MET A 145 19.07 3.38 -5.07
N THR A 146 19.65 2.20 -4.87
CA THR A 146 20.56 1.58 -5.85
C THR A 146 19.77 0.77 -6.88
N ASP A 147 20.43 0.44 -8.01
CA ASP A 147 19.90 -0.48 -9.02
C ASP A 147 19.39 -1.78 -8.40
N LYS A 148 20.23 -2.40 -7.56
CA LYS A 148 19.90 -3.66 -6.89
C LYS A 148 18.68 -3.51 -5.96
N GLN A 149 18.60 -2.44 -5.19
CA GLN A 149 17.44 -2.20 -4.32
C GLN A 149 16.14 -2.07 -5.12
N TYR A 150 16.19 -1.43 -6.30
CA TYR A 150 15.02 -1.35 -7.17
C TYR A 150 14.60 -2.73 -7.68
N ASP A 151 15.55 -3.53 -8.16
CA ASP A 151 15.26 -4.86 -8.69
C ASP A 151 14.73 -5.80 -7.58
N ASP A 152 15.32 -5.74 -6.39
CA ASP A 152 14.87 -6.51 -5.23
C ASP A 152 13.43 -6.13 -4.81
N ILE A 153 13.10 -4.83 -4.75
CA ILE A 153 11.76 -4.39 -4.34
C ILE A 153 10.72 -4.67 -5.42
N LYS A 154 11.09 -4.58 -6.68
CA LYS A 154 10.24 -4.97 -7.81
C LYS A 154 9.86 -6.45 -7.73
N ASP A 155 10.86 -7.33 -7.60
CA ASP A 155 10.65 -8.78 -7.49
C ASP A 155 9.78 -9.12 -6.26
N MET A 156 10.07 -8.51 -5.12
CA MET A 156 9.29 -8.68 -3.89
C MET A 156 7.84 -8.23 -4.08
N THR A 157 7.61 -7.06 -4.70
CA THR A 157 6.27 -6.53 -4.95
C THR A 157 5.46 -7.45 -5.87
N GLN A 158 6.08 -7.99 -6.92
CA GLN A 158 5.44 -8.97 -7.81
C GLN A 158 5.04 -10.25 -7.06
N LYS A 159 5.92 -10.78 -6.21
CA LYS A 159 5.64 -11.96 -5.38
C LYS A 159 4.49 -11.72 -4.40
N ILE A 160 4.50 -10.59 -3.70
CA ILE A 160 3.43 -10.21 -2.77
C ILE A 160 2.09 -10.09 -3.51
N THR A 161 2.09 -9.40 -4.65
CA THR A 161 0.87 -9.22 -5.45
C THR A 161 0.33 -10.56 -5.95
N GLN A 162 1.20 -11.49 -6.35
CA GLN A 162 0.78 -12.84 -6.76
C GLN A 162 0.15 -13.63 -5.61
N ILE A 163 0.73 -13.57 -4.40
CA ILE A 163 0.15 -14.21 -3.19
C ILE A 163 -1.27 -13.68 -2.95
N VAL A 164 -1.47 -12.38 -3.02
CA VAL A 164 -2.79 -11.77 -2.84
C VAL A 164 -3.75 -12.16 -3.98
N ALA A 165 -3.29 -12.11 -5.22
CA ALA A 165 -4.12 -12.44 -6.39
C ALA A 165 -4.57 -13.89 -6.39
N ASP A 166 -3.72 -14.82 -5.98
CA ASP A 166 -4.05 -16.26 -5.92
C ASP A 166 -5.10 -16.57 -4.85
N ASP A 167 -5.16 -15.76 -3.82
CA ASP A 167 -6.11 -15.93 -2.72
C ASP A 167 -7.48 -15.29 -2.99
N LEU A 168 -7.54 -14.31 -3.86
CA LEU A 168 -8.76 -13.58 -4.22
C LEU A 168 -9.43 -14.10 -5.52
N LYS A 169 -8.95 -15.21 -6.07
CA LYS A 169 -9.59 -15.93 -7.18
C LYS A 169 -10.74 -16.77 -6.64
#